data_d330d88a1122157f17cf6220f683cfb9
#
_entry.id   d330d88a1122157f17cf6220f683cfb9
#
_cell.length_a   1.000
_cell.length_b   1.000
_cell.length_c   1.000
_cell.angle_alpha   90.00
_cell.angle_beta   90.00
_cell.angle_gamma   90.00
#
_symmetry.space_group_name_H-M   'P 1'
#
loop_
_entity.id
_entity.type
_entity.pdbx_description
1 polymer ?
#
loop_
_entity_poly.entity_id
_entity_poly.type
_entity_poly.pdbx_seq_one_letter_code
_entity_poly.pdbx_strand_id
1 'polypeptide(L)'
;MIAQGEQLKEYIPQRAPLVMIDTLEEATENLMESNLLIKPDNIFVENNQLREPGIIENIAQTAAAGLGFMQKSQGLPVALGFIAAIRNLKINVLPNAGQTLRTTVEVVNKVFDITIIKGSVHTVNELIAECEMRIFIQK
;
A
#
# COMPACT_ATOMS: atom_id res chain seq x y z
N MET A 1 -3.28 1.02 -15.73
CA MET A 1 -2.41 0.19 -14.88
C MET A 1 -0.95 0.51 -15.19
N ILE A 2 -0.15 0.74 -14.14
CA ILE A 2 1.27 1.10 -14.28
C ILE A 2 2.16 -0.14 -14.21
N ALA A 3 1.92 -1.04 -13.24
CA ALA A 3 2.75 -2.21 -13.02
C ALA A 3 1.95 -3.34 -12.37
N GLN A 4 2.36 -4.58 -12.65
CA GLN A 4 1.75 -5.77 -12.05
C GLN A 4 2.79 -6.89 -11.91
N GLY A 5 2.54 -7.79 -10.98
CA GLY A 5 3.34 -9.00 -10.79
C GLY A 5 4.82 -8.69 -10.58
N GLU A 6 5.67 -9.33 -11.37
CA GLU A 6 7.12 -9.18 -11.25
C GLU A 6 7.61 -7.74 -11.43
N GLN A 7 6.87 -6.91 -12.18
CA GLN A 7 7.23 -5.50 -12.38
C GLN A 7 7.25 -4.72 -11.07
N LEU A 8 6.45 -5.13 -10.10
CA LEU A 8 6.39 -4.45 -8.79
C LEU A 8 7.69 -4.56 -8.02
N LYS A 9 8.51 -5.57 -8.31
CA LYS A 9 9.82 -5.74 -7.66
C LYS A 9 10.78 -4.57 -7.90
N GLU A 10 10.53 -3.80 -8.94
CA GLU A 10 11.35 -2.61 -9.23
C GLU A 10 11.06 -1.47 -8.26
N TYR A 11 9.92 -1.50 -7.58
CA TYR A 11 9.45 -0.36 -6.78
C TYR A 11 9.32 -0.67 -5.28
N ILE A 12 9.20 -1.94 -4.90
CA ILE A 12 9.09 -2.35 -3.50
C ILE A 12 10.13 -3.42 -3.16
N PRO A 13 10.64 -3.42 -1.91
CA PRO A 13 11.61 -4.43 -1.46
C PRO A 13 10.96 -5.76 -1.07
N GLN A 14 9.67 -5.74 -0.71
CA GLN A 14 8.97 -6.94 -0.27
C GLN A 14 8.93 -8.00 -1.37
N ARG A 15 8.95 -9.26 -0.96
CA ARG A 15 8.88 -10.41 -1.87
C ARG A 15 7.85 -11.40 -1.33
N ALA A 16 7.38 -12.31 -2.20
CA ALA A 16 6.45 -13.33 -1.79
C ALA A 16 6.99 -14.08 -0.57
N PRO A 17 6.16 -14.42 0.43
CA PRO A 17 4.70 -14.28 0.46
C PRO A 17 4.19 -12.95 1.04
N LEU A 18 5.06 -11.95 1.22
CA LEU A 18 4.74 -10.72 1.94
C LEU A 18 4.26 -9.58 1.03
N VAL A 19 4.16 -9.80 -0.28
CA VAL A 19 3.66 -8.79 -1.21
C VAL A 19 2.15 -8.64 -1.04
N MET A 20 1.70 -7.43 -0.75
CA MET A 20 0.29 -7.14 -0.44
C MET A 20 -0.37 -6.19 -1.44
N ILE A 21 0.17 -6.11 -2.66
CA ILE A 21 -0.47 -5.46 -3.80
C ILE A 21 -0.26 -6.35 -5.03
N ASP A 22 -1.27 -6.40 -5.91
CA ASP A 22 -1.15 -7.12 -7.18
C ASP A 22 -0.80 -6.18 -8.32
N THR A 23 -1.32 -4.96 -8.27
CA THR A 23 -1.12 -3.96 -9.30
C THR A 23 -0.92 -2.58 -8.68
N LEU A 24 -0.12 -1.76 -9.37
CA LEU A 24 -0.09 -0.32 -9.14
C LEU A 24 -0.88 0.32 -10.28
N GLU A 25 -1.99 0.99 -9.95
CA GLU A 25 -2.92 1.55 -10.93
C GLU A 25 -2.63 3.02 -11.25
N GLU A 26 -2.31 3.80 -10.24
CA GLU A 26 -2.04 5.23 -10.33
C GLU A 26 -0.82 5.58 -9.49
N ALA A 27 -0.02 6.52 -9.98
CA ALA A 27 1.06 7.11 -9.19
C ALA A 27 1.37 8.50 -9.71
N THR A 28 1.09 9.50 -8.90
CA THR A 28 1.47 10.89 -9.12
C THR A 28 2.21 11.37 -7.88
N GLU A 29 2.59 12.65 -7.86
CA GLU A 29 3.25 13.21 -6.67
C GLU A 29 2.38 13.11 -5.42
N ASN A 30 1.07 13.13 -5.58
CA ASN A 30 0.12 13.26 -4.47
C ASN A 30 -0.83 12.08 -4.31
N LEU A 31 -0.93 11.19 -5.30
CA LEU A 31 -1.95 10.14 -5.31
C LEU A 31 -1.40 8.84 -5.85
N MET A 32 -1.65 7.76 -5.13
CA MET A 32 -1.32 6.39 -5.55
C MET A 32 -2.52 5.50 -5.36
N GLU A 33 -2.71 4.55 -6.27
CA GLU A 33 -3.77 3.55 -6.17
C GLU A 33 -3.23 2.17 -6.52
N SER A 34 -3.72 1.16 -5.81
CA SER A 34 -3.37 -0.23 -6.03
C SER A 34 -4.58 -1.14 -5.91
N ASN A 35 -4.44 -2.35 -6.43
CA ASN A 35 -5.43 -3.42 -6.26
C ASN A 35 -4.76 -4.65 -5.67
N LEU A 36 -5.55 -5.40 -4.89
CA LEU A 36 -5.15 -6.70 -4.36
C LEU A 36 -6.34 -7.64 -4.35
N LEU A 37 -6.21 -8.79 -5.00
CA LEU A 37 -7.15 -9.90 -4.82
C LEU A 37 -6.72 -10.67 -3.57
N ILE A 38 -7.60 -10.76 -2.58
CA ILE A 38 -7.32 -11.50 -1.35
C ILE A 38 -7.49 -13.00 -1.64
N LYS A 39 -6.38 -13.73 -1.66
CA LYS A 39 -6.39 -15.18 -1.86
C LYS A 39 -6.52 -15.89 -0.52
N PRO A 40 -7.18 -17.08 -0.50
CA PRO A 40 -7.34 -17.83 0.76
C PRO A 40 -6.01 -18.23 1.41
N ASP A 41 -4.95 -18.39 0.63
CA ASP A 41 -3.61 -18.76 1.12
C ASP A 41 -2.72 -17.57 1.43
N ASN A 42 -3.25 -16.35 1.36
CA ASN A 42 -2.50 -15.15 1.74
C ASN A 42 -2.05 -15.29 3.20
N ILE A 43 -0.78 -14.95 3.46
CA ILE A 43 -0.16 -15.15 4.78
C ILE A 43 -0.89 -14.39 5.90
N PHE A 44 -1.60 -13.30 5.55
CA PHE A 44 -2.33 -12.48 6.51
C PHE A 44 -3.81 -12.86 6.62
N VAL A 45 -4.25 -13.92 5.92
CA VAL A 45 -5.62 -14.42 6.00
C VAL A 45 -5.72 -15.43 7.12
N GLU A 46 -6.72 -15.24 7.99
CA GLU A 46 -7.06 -16.14 9.08
C GLU A 46 -8.59 -16.22 9.17
N ASN A 47 -9.13 -17.42 9.26
CA ASN A 47 -10.59 -17.63 9.26
C ASN A 47 -11.28 -16.96 8.06
N ASN A 48 -10.68 -17.12 6.88
CA ASN A 48 -11.18 -16.57 5.61
C ASN A 48 -11.23 -15.03 5.54
N GLN A 49 -10.58 -14.34 6.47
CA GLN A 49 -10.54 -12.87 6.50
C GLN A 49 -9.12 -12.36 6.50
N LEU A 50 -8.89 -11.29 5.75
CA LEU A 50 -7.61 -10.58 5.80
C LEU A 50 -7.53 -9.80 7.11
N ARG A 51 -6.49 -10.10 7.89
CA ARG A 51 -6.31 -9.51 9.21
C ARG A 51 -5.64 -8.14 9.12
N GLU A 52 -5.72 -7.41 10.22
CA GLU A 52 -5.25 -6.03 10.36
C GLU A 52 -3.82 -5.80 9.85
N PRO A 53 -2.83 -6.66 10.18
CA PRO A 53 -1.47 -6.43 9.66
C PRO A 53 -1.40 -6.45 8.14
N GLY A 54 -2.20 -7.29 7.48
CA GLY A 54 -2.27 -7.35 6.02
C GLY A 54 -2.83 -6.08 5.41
N ILE A 55 -3.84 -5.49 6.05
CA ILE A 55 -4.42 -4.20 5.62
C ILE A 55 -3.38 -3.09 5.74
N ILE A 56 -2.66 -3.05 6.85
CA ILE A 56 -1.62 -2.04 7.09
C ILE A 56 -0.50 -2.18 6.06
N GLU A 57 -0.03 -3.42 5.80
CA GLU A 57 0.99 -3.69 4.79
C GLU A 57 0.52 -3.28 3.39
N ASN A 58 -0.74 -3.54 3.06
CA ASN A 58 -1.32 -3.15 1.79
C ASN A 58 -1.23 -1.63 1.57
N ILE A 59 -1.59 -0.84 2.57
CA ILE A 59 -1.50 0.63 2.51
C ILE A 59 -0.05 1.07 2.36
N ALA A 60 0.83 0.53 3.20
CA ALA A 60 2.26 0.90 3.18
C ALA A 60 2.91 0.57 1.84
N GLN A 61 2.61 -0.62 1.28
CA GLN A 61 3.18 -1.04 0.00
C GLN A 61 2.62 -0.24 -1.17
N THR A 62 1.36 0.19 -1.10
CA THR A 62 0.79 1.10 -2.10
C THR A 62 1.56 2.40 -2.14
N ALA A 63 1.82 2.98 -0.97
CA ALA A 63 2.62 4.20 -0.86
C ALA A 63 4.04 3.97 -1.39
N ALA A 64 4.69 2.90 -0.96
CA ALA A 64 6.05 2.58 -1.37
C ALA A 64 6.17 2.38 -2.88
N ALA A 65 5.24 1.63 -3.48
CA ALA A 65 5.25 1.38 -4.92
C ALA A 65 5.06 2.66 -5.72
N GLY A 66 4.13 3.50 -5.29
CA GLY A 66 3.88 4.79 -5.96
C GLY A 66 5.06 5.73 -5.86
N LEU A 67 5.64 5.86 -4.68
CA LEU A 67 6.85 6.70 -4.48
C LEU A 67 8.03 6.15 -5.27
N GLY A 68 8.22 4.83 -5.27
CA GLY A 68 9.29 4.17 -6.02
C GLY A 68 9.15 4.39 -7.53
N PHE A 69 7.93 4.28 -8.05
CA PHE A 69 7.65 4.56 -9.46
C PHE A 69 8.00 6.02 -9.80
N MET A 70 7.58 6.95 -8.97
CA MET A 70 7.85 8.38 -9.20
C MET A 70 9.36 8.67 -9.17
N GLN A 71 10.08 8.10 -8.22
CA GLN A 71 11.53 8.26 -8.13
C GLN A 71 12.22 7.71 -9.38
N LYS A 72 11.87 6.50 -9.77
CA LYS A 72 12.47 5.87 -10.95
C LYS A 72 12.16 6.62 -12.23
N SER A 73 10.94 7.14 -12.37
CA SER A 73 10.55 7.95 -13.54
C SER A 73 11.33 9.24 -13.65
N GLN A 74 11.88 9.73 -12.55
CA GLN A 74 12.72 10.93 -12.49
C GLN A 74 14.21 10.59 -12.60
N GLY A 75 14.55 9.33 -12.87
CA GLY A 75 15.93 8.90 -12.96
C GLY A 75 16.64 8.77 -11.62
N LEU A 76 15.89 8.76 -10.52
CA LEU A 76 16.42 8.61 -9.17
C LEU A 76 16.39 7.16 -8.73
N PRO A 77 17.29 6.74 -7.83
CA PRO A 77 17.20 5.41 -7.23
C PRO A 77 15.96 5.30 -6.35
N VAL A 78 15.37 4.10 -6.30
CA VAL A 78 14.23 3.82 -5.43
C VAL A 78 14.72 3.74 -3.99
N ALA A 79 14.20 4.65 -3.14
CA ALA A 79 14.55 4.70 -1.73
C ALA A 79 13.71 3.69 -0.94
N LEU A 80 14.27 3.20 0.17
CA LEU A 80 13.52 2.35 1.11
C LEU A 80 12.67 3.23 2.02
N GLY A 81 11.44 2.79 2.26
CA GLY A 81 10.54 3.44 3.19
C GLY A 81 10.22 2.53 4.37
N PHE A 82 10.12 3.12 5.56
CA PHE A 82 9.76 2.42 6.79
C PHE A 82 8.60 3.12 7.46
N ILE A 83 7.65 2.35 7.98
CA ILE A 83 6.54 2.91 8.75
C ILE A 83 7.09 3.43 10.08
N ALA A 84 7.08 4.75 10.25
CA ALA A 84 7.51 5.40 11.49
C ALA A 84 6.37 5.53 12.49
N ALA A 85 5.14 5.74 12.03
CA ALA A 85 3.97 5.87 12.88
C ALA A 85 2.68 5.60 12.09
N ILE A 86 1.69 5.10 12.78
CA ILE A 86 0.33 4.93 12.26
C ILE A 86 -0.60 5.68 13.21
N ARG A 87 -1.45 6.54 12.64
CA ARG A 87 -2.37 7.34 13.42
C ARG A 87 -3.78 7.23 12.88
N ASN A 88 -4.76 7.34 13.80
CA ASN A 88 -6.17 7.36 13.44
C ASN A 88 -6.59 6.15 12.62
N LEU A 89 -6.00 4.99 12.91
CA LEU A 89 -6.37 3.75 12.26
C LEU A 89 -7.78 3.38 12.61
N LYS A 90 -8.61 3.18 11.58
CA LYS A 90 -9.99 2.78 11.74
C LYS A 90 -10.26 1.65 10.78
N ILE A 91 -10.63 0.51 11.31
CA ILE A 91 -10.99 -0.66 10.53
C ILE A 91 -12.48 -0.90 10.76
N ASN A 92 -13.27 -0.73 9.70
CA ASN A 92 -14.72 -0.86 9.78
C ASN A 92 -15.16 -2.31 9.71
N VAL A 93 -14.47 -3.11 8.89
CA VAL A 93 -14.79 -4.51 8.66
C VAL A 93 -13.55 -5.19 8.10
N LEU A 94 -13.36 -6.48 8.44
CA LEU A 94 -12.29 -7.28 7.84
C LEU A 94 -12.78 -7.86 6.52
N PRO A 95 -12.07 -7.66 5.42
CA PRO A 95 -12.49 -8.18 4.13
C PRO A 95 -12.23 -9.69 4.04
N ASN A 96 -13.05 -10.38 3.25
CA ASN A 96 -12.96 -11.82 3.07
C ASN A 96 -12.04 -12.20 1.91
N ALA A 97 -11.47 -13.39 1.98
CA ALA A 97 -10.81 -14.00 0.83
C ALA A 97 -11.78 -14.01 -0.37
N GLY A 98 -11.28 -13.74 -1.55
CA GLY A 98 -12.06 -13.62 -2.78
C GLY A 98 -12.47 -12.19 -3.12
N GLN A 99 -12.41 -11.27 -2.16
CA GLN A 99 -12.67 -9.86 -2.42
C GLN A 99 -11.42 -9.17 -2.95
N THR A 100 -11.63 -8.12 -3.74
CA THR A 100 -10.53 -7.29 -4.24
C THR A 100 -10.50 -5.99 -3.46
N LEU A 101 -9.33 -5.66 -2.92
CA LEU A 101 -9.09 -4.37 -2.29
C LEU A 101 -8.68 -3.36 -3.34
N ARG A 102 -9.27 -2.18 -3.25
CA ARG A 102 -8.79 -0.99 -3.96
C ARG A 102 -8.31 -0.01 -2.91
N THR A 103 -7.04 0.33 -2.99
CA THR A 103 -6.39 1.17 -1.99
C THR A 103 -5.94 2.46 -2.62
N THR A 104 -6.28 3.57 -1.98
CA THR A 104 -5.90 4.91 -2.39
C THR A 104 -5.04 5.52 -1.31
N VAL A 105 -3.90 6.09 -1.71
CA VAL A 105 -2.98 6.79 -0.82
C VAL A 105 -2.81 8.22 -1.32
N GLU A 106 -3.05 9.17 -0.43
CA GLU A 106 -2.80 10.58 -0.70
C GLU A 106 -1.58 11.04 0.10
N VAL A 107 -0.66 11.74 -0.55
CA VAL A 107 0.44 12.40 0.14
C VAL A 107 -0.07 13.71 0.69
N VAL A 108 -0.12 13.80 2.02
CA VAL A 108 -0.67 14.98 2.71
C VAL A 108 0.41 16.02 2.95
N ASN A 109 1.62 15.57 3.30
CA ASN A 109 2.72 16.47 3.60
C ASN A 109 4.05 15.74 3.52
N LYS A 110 5.12 16.49 3.33
CA LYS A 110 6.50 15.99 3.41
C LYS A 110 7.29 16.91 4.31
N VAL A 111 7.89 16.34 5.36
CA VAL A 111 8.70 17.09 6.32
C VAL A 111 10.03 16.37 6.45
N PHE A 112 11.09 16.94 5.85
CA PHE A 112 12.42 16.32 5.77
C PHE A 112 12.33 14.93 5.12
N ASP A 113 12.74 13.88 5.84
CA ASP A 113 12.72 12.50 5.36
C ASP A 113 11.42 11.76 5.71
N ILE A 114 10.43 12.47 6.25
CA ILE A 114 9.13 11.91 6.61
C ILE A 114 8.09 12.30 5.57
N THR A 115 7.43 11.31 4.98
CA THR A 115 6.27 11.51 4.12
C THR A 115 5.03 11.13 4.91
N ILE A 116 4.08 12.07 4.99
CA ILE A 116 2.81 11.85 5.70
C ILE A 116 1.76 11.53 4.65
N ILE A 117 1.13 10.37 4.79
CA ILE A 117 0.12 9.90 3.86
C ILE A 117 -1.20 9.63 4.57
N LYS A 118 -2.28 9.68 3.80
CA LYS A 118 -3.59 9.21 4.22
C LYS A 118 -3.98 8.06 3.30
N GLY A 119 -4.23 6.90 3.89
CA GLY A 119 -4.62 5.70 3.15
C GLY A 119 -6.06 5.34 3.39
N SER A 120 -6.74 4.88 2.34
CA SER A 120 -8.08 4.34 2.44
C SER A 120 -8.18 3.07 1.60
N VAL A 121 -8.86 2.07 2.15
CA VAL A 121 -9.01 0.75 1.54
C VAL A 121 -10.49 0.48 1.34
N HIS A 122 -10.85 0.13 0.10
CA HIS A 122 -12.24 -0.17 -0.26
C HIS A 122 -12.34 -1.53 -0.91
N THR A 123 -13.48 -2.19 -0.74
CA THR A 123 -13.98 -3.20 -1.66
C THR A 123 -15.03 -2.53 -2.55
N VAL A 124 -15.68 -3.30 -3.42
CA VAL A 124 -16.68 -2.74 -4.36
C VAL A 124 -17.75 -1.92 -3.65
N ASN A 125 -18.17 -2.37 -2.45
CA ASN A 125 -19.33 -1.77 -1.77
C ASN A 125 -19.03 -1.10 -0.44
N GLU A 126 -17.79 -1.20 0.08
CA GLU A 126 -17.52 -0.80 1.46
C GLU A 126 -16.18 -0.09 1.62
N LEU A 127 -16.17 0.88 2.52
CA LEU A 127 -14.93 1.39 3.07
C LEU A 127 -14.47 0.40 4.15
N ILE A 128 -13.34 -0.25 3.91
CA ILE A 128 -12.77 -1.27 4.80
C ILE A 128 -11.97 -0.62 5.93
N ALA A 129 -11.08 0.29 5.59
CA ALA A 129 -10.17 0.88 6.56
C ALA A 129 -9.63 2.22 6.06
N GLU A 130 -9.18 3.02 7.01
CA GLU A 130 -8.46 4.25 6.72
C GLU A 130 -7.48 4.55 7.85
N CYS A 131 -6.40 5.24 7.52
CA CYS A 131 -5.43 5.69 8.50
C CYS A 131 -4.54 6.80 7.93
N GLU A 132 -3.78 7.43 8.83
CA GLU A 132 -2.66 8.26 8.48
C GLU A 132 -1.38 7.46 8.80
N MET A 133 -0.41 7.49 7.90
CA MET A 133 0.90 6.91 8.14
C MET A 133 1.97 7.96 7.99
N ARG A 134 3.01 7.82 8.80
CA ARG A 134 4.26 8.56 8.64
C ARG A 134 5.29 7.58 8.18
N ILE A 135 5.87 7.85 7.01
CA ILE A 135 6.83 6.95 6.36
C ILE A 135 8.18 7.65 6.34
N PHE A 136 9.15 7.02 6.96
CA PHE A 136 10.55 7.49 6.91
C PHE A 136 11.17 6.98 5.61
N ILE A 137 11.73 7.89 4.82
CA ILE A 137 12.39 7.55 3.57
C ILE A 137 13.90 7.57 3.81
N GLN A 138 14.52 6.41 3.69
CA GLN A 138 15.96 6.24 3.82
C GLN A 138 16.61 6.50 2.46
N LYS A 139 17.44 7.51 2.41
CA LYS A 139 18.18 7.85 1.19
C LYS A 139 19.57 7.25 1.19
#